data_91e4a5aaf70e2adf0d6703a2fe7dbbdf
#
_entry.id   91e4a5aaf70e2adf0d6703a2fe7dbbdf
#
_cell.length_a   1.000
_cell.length_b   1.000
_cell.length_c   1.000
_cell.angle_alpha   90.00
_cell.angle_beta   90.00
_cell.angle_gamma   90.00
#
_symmetry.space_group_name_H-M   'P 1'
#
loop_
_entity.id
_entity.type
_entity.pdbx_description
1 polymer ?
#
loop_
_entity_poly.entity_id
_entity_poly.type
_entity_poly.pdbx_seq_one_letter_code
_entity_poly.pdbx_strand_id
1 'polypeptide(L)'
;MSNRPTQPRESICPYCGVGCGITYDPESGKATGWNGPVNTRGEICPKGAAAGEIVAHEDRLTTPLVRDGDSFVPVSWATALGNIVATFSEIVETDGPDALAFFASSNCTNEENYVLQKVARALGTNNVDNCARLCHSSTVAAMGERFGAGAMTNTLDDLREADAYLVAGANPAEQHPIIFRSYLLPAVRDGTELIHVDPRENDTTRAATHHLPVKPGFDIPLLNAVSKVILEEGLTDEAFLETRVDGVEAFTEFFDSVVVDDNARLAGVDPADL
;
A
#
# COMPACT_ATOMS: atom_id res chain seq x y z
N MET A 1 6.46 26.63 27.23
CA MET A 1 5.30 25.86 27.68
C MET A 1 4.77 25.12 26.46
N SER A 2 4.83 23.80 26.45
CA SER A 2 4.38 23.01 25.29
C SER A 2 2.85 23.10 25.19
N ASN A 3 2.38 23.62 24.07
CA ASN A 3 0.95 23.71 23.72
C ASN A 3 0.44 22.31 23.32
N ARG A 4 0.69 21.27 24.15
CA ARG A 4 0.17 19.93 23.88
C ARG A 4 -1.35 19.97 24.09
N PRO A 5 -2.13 19.41 23.17
CA PRO A 5 -3.57 19.29 23.38
C PRO A 5 -3.82 18.47 24.66
N THR A 6 -4.77 18.89 25.47
CA THR A 6 -5.16 18.20 26.71
C THR A 6 -6.38 17.30 26.50
N GLN A 7 -6.98 17.33 25.33
CA GLN A 7 -8.15 16.53 24.99
C GLN A 7 -7.81 15.49 23.92
N PRO A 8 -8.49 14.32 23.92
CA PRO A 8 -8.37 13.32 22.88
C PRO A 8 -8.58 13.92 21.48
N ARG A 9 -7.83 13.43 20.50
CA ARG A 9 -7.87 13.89 19.11
C ARG A 9 -8.05 12.71 18.14
N GLU A 10 -8.97 12.89 17.24
CA GLU A 10 -9.16 11.97 16.12
C GLU A 10 -8.08 12.21 15.05
N SER A 11 -7.57 11.12 14.49
CA SER A 11 -6.55 11.11 13.46
C SER A 11 -6.64 9.83 12.66
N ILE A 12 -5.76 9.69 11.68
CA ILE A 12 -5.57 8.46 10.91
C ILE A 12 -4.32 7.75 11.39
N CYS A 13 -4.37 6.43 11.48
CA CYS A 13 -3.24 5.60 11.86
C CYS A 13 -2.09 5.76 10.84
N PRO A 14 -0.85 6.04 11.28
CA PRO A 14 0.27 6.36 10.38
C PRO A 14 0.99 5.13 9.81
N TYR A 15 0.59 3.89 10.17
CA TYR A 15 1.43 2.73 9.86
C TYR A 15 1.21 2.10 8.50
N CYS A 16 -0.02 1.91 8.07
CA CYS A 16 -0.27 1.26 6.78
C CYS A 16 -1.40 1.94 6.00
N GLY A 17 -1.46 1.64 4.70
CA GLY A 17 -2.41 2.24 3.77
C GLY A 17 -3.89 1.90 4.02
N VAL A 18 -4.21 1.07 5.02
CA VAL A 18 -5.61 0.80 5.42
C VAL A 18 -6.31 2.06 5.89
N GLY A 19 -5.58 3.00 6.53
CA GLY A 19 -6.15 4.28 6.91
C GLY A 19 -7.15 4.21 8.06
N CYS A 20 -6.94 3.31 9.03
CA CYS A 20 -7.81 3.18 10.20
C CYS A 20 -7.91 4.49 10.98
N GLY A 21 -9.13 4.87 11.36
CA GLY A 21 -9.36 5.98 12.28
C GLY A 21 -8.89 5.64 13.69
N ILE A 22 -8.14 6.54 14.30
CA ILE A 22 -7.66 6.42 15.68
C ILE A 22 -8.01 7.68 16.47
N THR A 23 -8.24 7.49 17.77
CA THR A 23 -8.30 8.57 18.75
C THR A 23 -7.08 8.49 19.63
N TYR A 24 -6.27 9.53 19.64
CA TYR A 24 -5.11 9.66 20.53
C TYR A 24 -5.48 10.48 21.76
N ASP A 25 -5.25 9.92 22.93
CA ASP A 25 -5.40 10.59 24.21
C ASP A 25 -4.03 11.06 24.73
N PRO A 26 -3.78 12.37 24.79
CA PRO A 26 -2.48 12.89 25.20
C PRO A 26 -2.21 12.75 26.72
N GLU A 27 -3.22 12.51 27.55
CA GLU A 27 -3.03 12.32 29.00
C GLU A 27 -2.52 10.89 29.28
N SER A 28 -3.16 9.89 28.68
CA SER A 28 -2.77 8.50 28.87
C SER A 28 -1.70 8.03 27.89
N GLY A 29 -1.44 8.77 26.82
CA GLY A 29 -0.56 8.39 25.72
C GLY A 29 -1.10 7.23 24.88
N LYS A 30 -2.37 6.87 25.01
CA LYS A 30 -2.97 5.73 24.31
C LYS A 30 -3.63 6.13 23.00
N ALA A 31 -3.53 5.22 22.02
CA ALA A 31 -4.31 5.27 20.80
C ALA A 31 -5.40 4.18 20.85
N THR A 32 -6.62 4.55 20.50
CA THR A 32 -7.78 3.64 20.37
C THR A 32 -8.41 3.84 18.99
N GLY A 33 -9.09 2.83 18.48
CA GLY A 33 -9.85 2.98 17.24
C GLY A 33 -11.16 3.75 17.46
N TRP A 34 -11.61 4.48 16.45
CA TRP A 34 -12.96 5.04 16.39
C TRP A 34 -13.70 4.45 15.16
N ASN A 35 -15.03 4.53 15.19
CA ASN A 35 -15.86 4.01 14.10
C ASN A 35 -15.69 4.84 12.84
N GLY A 36 -14.68 4.50 12.04
CA GLY A 36 -14.38 5.14 10.78
C GLY A 36 -14.90 4.35 9.57
N PRO A 37 -14.68 4.87 8.37
CA PRO A 37 -15.12 4.19 7.14
C PRO A 37 -14.42 2.85 6.89
N VAL A 38 -13.26 2.62 7.50
CA VAL A 38 -12.45 1.40 7.35
C VAL A 38 -12.59 0.47 8.55
N ASN A 39 -12.37 0.97 9.74
CA ASN A 39 -12.53 0.22 10.99
C ASN A 39 -13.91 0.49 11.60
N THR A 40 -14.94 -0.01 10.92
CA THR A 40 -16.36 0.33 11.16
C THR A 40 -16.89 -0.02 12.55
N ARG A 41 -16.16 -0.80 13.34
CA ARG A 41 -16.49 -1.17 14.73
C ARG A 41 -15.47 -0.63 15.74
N GLY A 42 -14.64 0.34 15.33
CA GLY A 42 -13.57 0.86 16.16
C GLY A 42 -12.43 -0.11 16.42
N GLU A 43 -12.29 -1.13 15.56
CA GLU A 43 -11.19 -2.09 15.66
C GLU A 43 -9.86 -1.38 15.42
N ILE A 44 -8.84 -1.85 16.13
CA ILE A 44 -7.47 -1.39 15.97
C ILE A 44 -6.52 -2.59 16.05
N CYS A 45 -5.50 -2.62 15.22
CA CYS A 45 -4.47 -3.65 15.29
C CYS A 45 -3.38 -3.27 16.30
N PRO A 46 -2.50 -4.21 16.70
CA PRO A 46 -1.42 -3.92 17.64
C PRO A 46 -0.52 -2.75 17.22
N LYS A 47 -0.24 -2.59 15.93
CA LYS A 47 0.54 -1.46 15.40
C LYS A 47 -0.16 -0.12 15.66
N GLY A 48 -1.44 -0.05 15.35
CA GLY A 48 -2.24 1.17 15.58
C GLY A 48 -2.38 1.48 17.08
N ALA A 49 -2.54 0.47 17.93
CA ALA A 49 -2.61 0.66 19.38
C ALA A 49 -1.30 1.23 19.95
N ALA A 50 -0.15 0.83 19.38
CA ALA A 50 1.17 1.34 19.76
C ALA A 50 1.48 2.74 19.18
N ALA A 51 0.63 3.32 18.33
CA ALA A 51 0.92 4.61 17.69
C ALA A 51 1.13 5.75 18.70
N GLY A 52 0.49 5.67 19.86
CA GLY A 52 0.66 6.64 20.93
C GLY A 52 2.05 6.64 21.58
N GLU A 53 2.72 5.49 21.60
CA GLU A 53 4.03 5.32 22.23
C GLU A 53 5.12 6.15 21.53
N ILE A 54 5.00 6.30 20.19
CA ILE A 54 5.95 7.10 19.39
C ILE A 54 6.00 8.56 19.85
N VAL A 55 4.85 9.10 20.27
CA VAL A 55 4.74 10.52 20.65
C VAL A 55 5.51 10.83 21.92
N ALA A 56 5.57 9.89 22.85
CA ALA A 56 6.21 10.03 24.16
C ALA A 56 7.55 9.32 24.28
N HIS A 57 8.03 8.65 23.23
CA HIS A 57 9.28 7.90 23.26
C HIS A 57 10.48 8.81 23.56
N GLU A 58 11.43 8.35 24.38
CA GLU A 58 12.61 9.13 24.80
C GLU A 58 13.52 9.51 23.62
N ASP A 59 13.64 8.63 22.61
CA ASP A 59 14.43 8.89 21.41
C ASP A 59 13.75 9.80 20.39
N ARG A 60 12.51 10.22 20.65
CA ARG A 60 11.80 11.09 19.73
C ARG A 60 12.46 12.46 19.68
N LEU A 61 12.86 12.88 18.48
CA LEU A 61 13.32 14.25 18.24
C LEU A 61 12.18 15.25 18.49
N THR A 62 12.41 16.20 19.39
CA THR A 62 11.45 17.26 19.75
C THR A 62 11.85 18.64 19.26
N THR A 63 13.08 18.76 18.74
CA THR A 63 13.64 19.99 18.16
C THR A 63 14.43 19.64 16.91
N PRO A 64 14.55 20.58 15.93
CA PRO A 64 15.47 20.40 14.83
C PRO A 64 16.91 20.27 15.30
N LEU A 65 17.71 19.53 14.57
CA LEU A 65 19.14 19.32 14.84
C LEU A 65 19.96 19.81 13.66
N VAL A 66 21.11 20.41 13.93
CA VAL A 66 22.12 20.78 12.94
C VAL A 66 23.43 20.05 13.26
N ARG A 67 24.12 19.60 12.24
CA ARG A 67 25.42 18.94 12.39
C ARG A 67 26.47 19.96 12.85
N ASP A 68 27.20 19.60 13.91
CA ASP A 68 28.35 20.32 14.40
C ASP A 68 29.52 19.33 14.60
N GLY A 69 30.42 19.29 13.64
CA GLY A 69 31.46 18.28 13.57
C GLY A 69 30.87 16.87 13.44
N ASP A 70 31.20 15.98 14.39
CA ASP A 70 30.72 14.59 14.44
C ASP A 70 29.41 14.42 15.23
N SER A 71 28.84 15.50 15.76
CA SER A 71 27.62 15.47 16.57
C SER A 71 26.47 16.25 15.94
N PHE A 72 25.27 16.11 16.51
CA PHE A 72 24.12 16.92 16.18
C PHE A 72 23.71 17.75 17.40
N VAL A 73 23.50 19.05 17.16
CA VAL A 73 23.10 20.00 18.21
C VAL A 73 21.68 20.53 17.97
N PRO A 74 20.88 20.69 19.03
CA PRO A 74 19.55 21.26 18.92
C PRO A 74 19.59 22.73 18.50
N VAL A 75 18.69 23.09 17.59
CA VAL A 75 18.53 24.48 17.14
C VAL A 75 17.05 24.87 17.10
N SER A 76 16.78 26.18 16.97
CA SER A 76 15.40 26.66 16.75
C SER A 76 14.91 26.30 15.34
N TRP A 77 13.59 26.20 15.17
CA TRP A 77 12.98 26.07 13.84
C TRP A 77 13.37 27.20 12.89
N ALA A 78 13.47 28.44 13.40
CA ALA A 78 13.91 29.59 12.59
C ALA A 78 15.33 29.39 12.05
N THR A 79 16.23 28.90 12.87
CA THR A 79 17.62 28.57 12.48
C THR A 79 17.64 27.45 11.44
N ALA A 80 16.93 26.35 11.69
CA ALA A 80 16.91 25.21 10.78
C ALA A 80 16.34 25.59 9.40
N LEU A 81 15.20 26.28 9.37
CA LEU A 81 14.59 26.74 8.13
C LEU A 81 15.44 27.78 7.40
N GLY A 82 16.07 28.70 8.15
CA GLY A 82 17.01 29.69 7.57
C GLY A 82 18.19 29.01 6.85
N ASN A 83 18.76 27.96 7.47
CA ASN A 83 19.85 27.21 6.84
C ASN A 83 19.37 26.48 5.55
N ILE A 84 18.18 25.84 5.58
CA ILE A 84 17.61 25.19 4.40
C ILE A 84 17.38 26.19 3.27
N VAL A 85 16.76 27.33 3.57
CA VAL A 85 16.48 28.37 2.57
C VAL A 85 17.77 28.90 1.97
N ALA A 86 18.76 29.21 2.80
CA ALA A 86 20.07 29.74 2.31
C ALA A 86 20.74 28.71 1.38
N THR A 87 20.83 27.44 1.79
CA THR A 87 21.46 26.38 0.99
C THR A 87 20.70 26.11 -0.31
N PHE A 88 19.37 26.05 -0.28
CA PHE A 88 18.59 25.82 -1.49
C PHE A 88 18.67 27.03 -2.46
N SER A 89 18.67 28.26 -1.95
CA SER A 89 18.85 29.42 -2.79
C SER A 89 20.21 29.43 -3.48
N GLU A 90 21.28 29.12 -2.74
CA GLU A 90 22.63 29.02 -3.29
C GLU A 90 22.72 27.96 -4.40
N ILE A 91 22.16 26.77 -4.18
CA ILE A 91 22.13 25.69 -5.18
C ILE A 91 21.35 26.13 -6.43
N VAL A 92 20.16 26.73 -6.25
CA VAL A 92 19.35 27.20 -7.38
C VAL A 92 20.05 28.31 -8.17
N GLU A 93 20.74 29.24 -7.50
CA GLU A 93 21.49 30.33 -8.14
C GLU A 93 22.74 29.83 -8.88
N THR A 94 23.42 28.81 -8.35
CA THR A 94 24.70 28.32 -8.88
C THR A 94 24.51 27.23 -9.94
N ASP A 95 23.68 26.27 -9.65
CA ASP A 95 23.54 25.01 -10.42
C ASP A 95 22.17 24.84 -11.09
N GLY A 96 21.24 25.74 -10.79
CA GLY A 96 19.87 25.71 -11.28
C GLY A 96 18.93 24.82 -10.42
N PRO A 97 17.60 25.00 -10.60
CA PRO A 97 16.61 24.34 -9.76
C PRO A 97 16.61 22.80 -9.89
N ASP A 98 17.03 22.25 -11.02
CA ASP A 98 17.08 20.81 -11.26
C ASP A 98 18.22 20.10 -10.52
N ALA A 99 19.12 20.84 -9.86
CA ALA A 99 20.07 20.29 -8.91
C ALA A 99 19.41 19.87 -7.58
N LEU A 100 18.15 20.27 -7.33
CA LEU A 100 17.36 19.85 -6.18
C LEU A 100 16.43 18.68 -6.54
N ALA A 101 16.25 17.76 -5.59
CA ALA A 101 15.27 16.68 -5.68
C ALA A 101 14.49 16.54 -4.36
N PHE A 102 13.22 16.16 -4.47
CA PHE A 102 12.30 16.04 -3.35
C PHE A 102 11.66 14.66 -3.32
N PHE A 103 11.68 14.03 -2.16
CA PHE A 103 11.05 12.72 -1.95
C PHE A 103 9.95 12.81 -0.91
N ALA A 104 8.75 12.41 -1.30
CA ALA A 104 7.60 12.28 -0.42
C ALA A 104 7.43 10.83 0.08
N SER A 105 6.43 10.59 0.90
CA SER A 105 6.19 9.28 1.49
C SER A 105 4.71 8.91 1.52
N SER A 106 4.40 7.61 1.39
CA SER A 106 3.06 7.09 1.63
C SER A 106 2.65 7.11 3.12
N ASN A 107 3.60 7.33 4.02
CA ASN A 107 3.34 7.51 5.45
C ASN A 107 3.11 8.98 5.85
N CYS A 108 3.02 9.87 4.85
CA CYS A 108 2.62 11.27 5.01
C CYS A 108 1.14 11.45 4.68
N THR A 109 0.55 12.52 5.21
CA THR A 109 -0.80 12.93 4.80
C THR A 109 -0.81 13.45 3.36
N ASN A 110 -1.99 13.55 2.76
CA ASN A 110 -2.14 14.14 1.43
C ASN A 110 -1.66 15.60 1.41
N GLU A 111 -1.91 16.33 2.49
CA GLU A 111 -1.49 17.73 2.66
C GLU A 111 0.03 17.88 2.69
N GLU A 112 0.72 16.98 3.39
CA GLU A 112 2.19 16.98 3.44
C GLU A 112 2.79 16.70 2.06
N ASN A 113 2.29 15.69 1.35
CA ASN A 113 2.71 15.38 -0.01
C ASN A 113 2.44 16.54 -0.98
N TYR A 114 1.25 17.16 -0.87
CA TYR A 114 0.89 18.33 -1.68
C TYR A 114 1.83 19.53 -1.43
N VAL A 115 2.08 19.85 -0.17
CA VAL A 115 2.94 20.99 0.19
C VAL A 115 4.38 20.76 -0.28
N LEU A 116 4.92 19.54 -0.13
CA LEU A 116 6.27 19.21 -0.62
C LEU A 116 6.37 19.41 -2.14
N GLN A 117 5.40 18.89 -2.90
CA GLN A 117 5.36 19.09 -4.35
C GLN A 117 5.23 20.56 -4.71
N LYS A 118 4.40 21.32 -3.98
CA LYS A 118 4.24 22.78 -4.19
C LYS A 118 5.55 23.53 -3.97
N VAL A 119 6.32 23.19 -2.94
CA VAL A 119 7.64 23.78 -2.68
C VAL A 119 8.60 23.50 -3.84
N ALA A 120 8.69 22.24 -4.29
CA ALA A 120 9.54 21.87 -5.41
C ALA A 120 9.19 22.67 -6.69
N ARG A 121 7.90 22.76 -7.02
CA ARG A 121 7.43 23.54 -8.18
C ARG A 121 7.70 25.04 -8.03
N ALA A 122 7.56 25.59 -6.83
CA ALA A 122 7.88 27.00 -6.56
C ALA A 122 9.37 27.32 -6.71
N LEU A 123 10.25 26.34 -6.42
CA LEU A 123 11.69 26.45 -6.66
C LEU A 123 12.08 26.23 -8.13
N GLY A 124 11.16 25.77 -8.97
CA GLY A 124 11.35 25.65 -10.42
C GLY A 124 11.75 24.24 -10.89
N THR A 125 11.68 23.22 -10.05
CA THR A 125 12.03 21.84 -10.44
C THR A 125 10.84 20.91 -10.51
N ASN A 126 10.96 19.90 -11.40
CA ASN A 126 10.06 18.76 -11.51
C ASN A 126 10.61 17.49 -10.81
N ASN A 127 11.76 17.57 -10.18
CA ASN A 127 12.41 16.44 -9.52
C ASN A 127 11.70 16.10 -8.20
N VAL A 128 10.49 15.59 -8.30
CA VAL A 128 9.66 15.14 -7.18
C VAL A 128 9.27 13.69 -7.40
N ASP A 129 9.49 12.86 -6.40
CA ASP A 129 9.05 11.49 -6.42
C ASP A 129 8.50 11.07 -5.04
N ASN A 130 7.96 9.86 -4.96
CA ASN A 130 7.35 9.30 -3.76
C ASN A 130 7.77 7.83 -3.63
N CYS A 131 7.79 7.30 -2.43
CA CYS A 131 8.12 5.89 -2.18
C CYS A 131 7.21 4.92 -2.95
N ALA A 132 6.01 5.35 -3.35
CA ALA A 132 5.11 4.57 -4.22
C ALA A 132 5.72 4.26 -5.61
N ARG A 133 6.73 5.00 -6.05
CA ARG A 133 7.51 4.69 -7.26
C ARG A 133 8.06 3.28 -7.24
N LEU A 134 8.69 2.87 -6.16
CA LEU A 134 9.26 1.54 -6.00
C LEU A 134 8.22 0.52 -5.54
N CYS A 135 7.27 0.94 -4.71
CA CYS A 135 6.27 0.09 -4.09
C CYS A 135 5.18 -0.35 -5.08
N HIS A 136 4.66 0.57 -5.90
CA HIS A 136 3.46 0.36 -6.72
C HIS A 136 3.57 0.83 -8.18
N SER A 137 4.76 1.15 -8.68
CA SER A 137 4.89 1.68 -10.06
C SER A 137 4.33 0.72 -11.11
N SER A 138 4.62 -0.57 -11.00
CA SER A 138 4.09 -1.59 -11.90
C SER A 138 2.57 -1.73 -11.78
N THR A 139 2.03 -1.73 -10.57
CA THR A 139 0.59 -1.78 -10.31
C THR A 139 -0.11 -0.56 -10.88
N VAL A 140 0.39 0.65 -10.59
CA VAL A 140 -0.19 1.91 -11.08
C VAL A 140 -0.15 1.99 -12.60
N ALA A 141 0.95 1.56 -13.24
CA ALA A 141 1.07 1.53 -14.69
C ALA A 141 0.06 0.54 -15.31
N ALA A 142 0.01 -0.68 -14.79
CA ALA A 142 -0.90 -1.71 -15.27
C ALA A 142 -2.38 -1.31 -15.10
N MET A 143 -2.76 -0.80 -13.94
CA MET A 143 -4.13 -0.35 -13.67
C MET A 143 -4.48 0.89 -14.50
N GLY A 144 -3.55 1.84 -14.67
CA GLY A 144 -3.74 3.00 -15.51
C GLY A 144 -3.99 2.63 -16.97
N GLU A 145 -3.25 1.64 -17.48
CA GLU A 145 -3.42 1.13 -18.83
C GLU A 145 -4.73 0.33 -19.02
N ARG A 146 -5.09 -0.51 -18.04
CA ARG A 146 -6.24 -1.42 -18.16
C ARG A 146 -7.56 -0.83 -17.70
N PHE A 147 -7.54 0.02 -16.67
CA PHE A 147 -8.76 0.60 -16.07
C PHE A 147 -8.84 2.13 -16.18
N GLY A 148 -7.84 2.76 -16.80
CA GLY A 148 -7.79 4.22 -16.96
C GLY A 148 -7.32 4.99 -15.70
N ALA A 149 -7.14 4.32 -14.57
CA ALA A 149 -6.67 4.94 -13.33
C ALA A 149 -5.83 3.98 -12.49
N GLY A 150 -4.71 4.45 -11.94
CA GLY A 150 -3.85 3.68 -11.05
C GLY A 150 -4.36 3.64 -9.61
N ALA A 151 -5.63 3.31 -9.42
CA ALA A 151 -6.29 3.29 -8.12
C ALA A 151 -7.18 2.06 -7.98
N MET A 152 -7.49 1.68 -6.73
CA MET A 152 -8.38 0.56 -6.42
C MET A 152 -9.74 0.74 -7.11
N THR A 153 -10.23 -0.29 -7.79
CA THR A 153 -11.49 -0.25 -8.54
C THR A 153 -12.72 -0.46 -7.65
N ASN A 154 -12.53 -1.08 -6.48
CA ASN A 154 -13.60 -1.48 -5.56
C ASN A 154 -13.42 -0.81 -4.18
N THR A 155 -14.47 -0.84 -3.38
CA THR A 155 -14.42 -0.44 -1.97
C THR A 155 -14.10 -1.65 -1.07
N LEU A 156 -13.79 -1.40 0.22
CA LEU A 156 -13.59 -2.50 1.16
C LEU A 156 -14.88 -3.29 1.44
N ASP A 157 -16.05 -2.64 1.32
CA ASP A 157 -17.32 -3.32 1.53
C ASP A 157 -17.63 -4.34 0.43
N ASP A 158 -17.14 -4.14 -0.81
CA ASP A 158 -17.27 -5.08 -1.91
C ASP A 158 -16.61 -6.43 -1.61
N LEU A 159 -15.62 -6.45 -0.71
CA LEU A 159 -15.02 -7.71 -0.23
C LEU A 159 -16.04 -8.62 0.46
N ARG A 160 -17.13 -8.10 0.99
CA ARG A 160 -18.17 -8.89 1.66
C ARG A 160 -19.13 -9.59 0.69
N GLU A 161 -19.15 -9.11 -0.55
CA GLU A 161 -20.04 -9.59 -1.62
C GLU A 161 -19.32 -10.59 -2.56
N ALA A 162 -18.02 -10.83 -2.33
CA ALA A 162 -17.23 -11.72 -3.18
C ALA A 162 -17.45 -13.19 -2.80
N ASP A 163 -17.60 -14.05 -3.80
CA ASP A 163 -17.70 -15.50 -3.64
C ASP A 163 -16.33 -16.17 -3.50
N ALA A 164 -15.27 -15.53 -3.99
CA ALA A 164 -13.90 -15.99 -3.87
C ALA A 164 -12.91 -14.82 -3.79
N TYR A 165 -11.79 -15.05 -3.13
CA TYR A 165 -10.65 -14.13 -3.05
C TYR A 165 -9.41 -14.75 -3.66
N LEU A 166 -8.75 -14.04 -4.56
CA LEU A 166 -7.39 -14.31 -4.99
C LEU A 166 -6.44 -13.31 -4.32
N VAL A 167 -5.63 -13.77 -3.39
CA VAL A 167 -4.61 -12.93 -2.71
C VAL A 167 -3.24 -13.35 -3.23
N ALA A 168 -2.63 -12.52 -4.06
CA ALA A 168 -1.36 -12.80 -4.70
C ALA A 168 -0.25 -11.85 -4.20
N GLY A 169 0.87 -12.40 -3.73
CA GLY A 169 2.05 -11.65 -3.30
C GLY A 169 1.81 -10.73 -2.09
N ALA A 170 0.81 -11.04 -1.26
CA ALA A 170 0.44 -10.21 -0.13
C ALA A 170 0.13 -11.04 1.12
N ASN A 171 0.45 -10.50 2.30
CA ASN A 171 0.10 -11.10 3.59
C ASN A 171 -0.79 -10.13 4.40
N PRO A 172 -2.07 -9.99 4.05
CA PRO A 172 -2.98 -9.06 4.72
C PRO A 172 -3.18 -9.39 6.20
N ALA A 173 -3.01 -10.63 6.64
CA ALA A 173 -3.10 -11.00 8.05
C ALA A 173 -2.11 -10.23 8.94
N GLU A 174 -0.89 -9.98 8.45
CA GLU A 174 0.15 -9.23 9.15
C GLU A 174 0.21 -7.76 8.71
N GLN A 175 0.13 -7.51 7.40
CA GLN A 175 0.38 -6.17 6.83
C GLN A 175 -0.84 -5.26 6.95
N HIS A 176 -2.05 -5.82 6.76
CA HIS A 176 -3.33 -5.12 6.77
C HIS A 176 -4.35 -5.80 7.70
N PRO A 177 -4.06 -5.96 9.01
CA PRO A 177 -4.82 -6.84 9.90
C PRO A 177 -6.30 -6.50 10.01
N ILE A 178 -6.69 -5.23 9.84
CA ILE A 178 -8.10 -4.84 9.90
C ILE A 178 -8.84 -5.33 8.65
N ILE A 179 -8.27 -5.20 7.45
CA ILE A 179 -8.87 -5.76 6.24
C ILE A 179 -9.02 -7.28 6.39
N PHE A 180 -7.97 -7.95 6.83
CA PHE A 180 -8.00 -9.40 6.99
C PHE A 180 -9.05 -9.85 8.00
N ARG A 181 -9.05 -9.28 9.22
CA ARG A 181 -9.90 -9.73 10.33
C ARG A 181 -11.36 -9.32 10.20
N SER A 182 -11.61 -8.14 9.62
CA SER A 182 -12.95 -7.55 9.61
C SER A 182 -13.69 -7.74 8.28
N TYR A 183 -12.97 -8.11 7.21
CA TYR A 183 -13.54 -8.32 5.88
C TYR A 183 -13.28 -9.74 5.37
N LEU A 184 -12.03 -10.15 5.16
CA LEU A 184 -11.71 -11.43 4.53
C LEU A 184 -12.05 -12.63 5.43
N LEU A 185 -11.51 -12.68 6.65
CA LEU A 185 -11.63 -13.84 7.53
C LEU A 185 -13.09 -14.19 7.90
N PRO A 186 -14.00 -13.24 8.16
CA PRO A 186 -15.40 -13.56 8.37
C PRO A 186 -16.03 -14.25 7.16
N ALA A 187 -15.84 -13.72 5.95
CA ALA A 187 -16.39 -14.30 4.73
C ALA A 187 -15.83 -15.72 4.46
N VAL A 188 -14.51 -15.90 4.66
CA VAL A 188 -13.90 -17.25 4.54
C VAL A 188 -14.51 -18.24 5.54
N ARG A 189 -14.81 -17.81 6.76
CA ARG A 189 -15.49 -18.67 7.76
C ARG A 189 -16.92 -19.00 7.40
N ASP A 190 -17.55 -18.13 6.62
CA ASP A 190 -18.92 -18.32 6.11
C ASP A 190 -18.95 -19.07 4.77
N GLY A 191 -17.78 -19.50 4.25
CA GLY A 191 -17.66 -20.37 3.08
C GLY A 191 -17.10 -19.73 1.81
N THR A 192 -16.69 -18.46 1.84
CA THR A 192 -15.99 -17.83 0.71
C THR A 192 -14.61 -18.48 0.51
N GLU A 193 -14.29 -18.84 -0.72
CA GLU A 193 -12.98 -19.41 -1.06
C GLU A 193 -11.87 -18.36 -0.96
N LEU A 194 -10.73 -18.74 -0.40
CA LEU A 194 -9.52 -17.93 -0.35
C LEU A 194 -8.36 -18.68 -1.00
N ILE A 195 -7.96 -18.22 -2.17
CA ILE A 195 -6.79 -18.72 -2.90
C ILE A 195 -5.63 -17.80 -2.57
N HIS A 196 -4.57 -18.33 -2.00
CA HIS A 196 -3.39 -17.57 -1.63
C HIS A 196 -2.19 -17.96 -2.49
N VAL A 197 -1.68 -17.01 -3.27
CA VAL A 197 -0.47 -17.15 -4.10
C VAL A 197 0.68 -16.45 -3.38
N ASP A 198 1.54 -17.21 -2.74
CA ASP A 198 2.71 -16.68 -2.00
C ASP A 198 3.79 -17.77 -1.92
N PRO A 199 5.08 -17.45 -2.12
CA PRO A 199 6.16 -18.44 -2.01
C PRO A 199 6.32 -19.02 -0.60
N ARG A 200 5.73 -18.38 0.42
CA ARG A 200 5.84 -18.78 1.83
C ARG A 200 4.46 -19.07 2.43
N GLU A 201 4.44 -20.05 3.30
CA GLU A 201 3.33 -20.19 4.24
C GLU A 201 3.40 -19.09 5.32
N ASN A 202 2.31 -18.34 5.48
CA ASN A 202 2.18 -17.27 6.46
C ASN A 202 0.78 -17.27 7.10
N ASP A 203 0.45 -16.27 7.89
CA ASP A 203 -0.85 -16.24 8.60
C ASP A 203 -2.04 -16.11 7.64
N THR A 204 -1.87 -15.53 6.46
CA THR A 204 -2.91 -15.51 5.42
C THR A 204 -3.08 -16.91 4.81
N THR A 205 -1.99 -17.64 4.55
CA THR A 205 -2.02 -19.01 4.04
C THR A 205 -2.78 -19.95 4.98
N ARG A 206 -2.63 -19.79 6.30
CA ARG A 206 -3.34 -20.63 7.29
C ARG A 206 -4.85 -20.47 7.26
N ALA A 207 -5.34 -19.36 6.73
CA ALA A 207 -6.78 -19.13 6.54
C ALA A 207 -7.25 -19.45 5.12
N ALA A 208 -6.32 -19.67 4.19
CA ALA A 208 -6.64 -19.96 2.81
C ALA A 208 -7.23 -21.35 2.64
N THR A 209 -8.14 -21.50 1.71
CA THR A 209 -8.68 -22.79 1.27
C THR A 209 -7.74 -23.47 0.28
N HIS A 210 -7.01 -22.67 -0.51
CA HIS A 210 -5.99 -23.12 -1.44
C HIS A 210 -4.72 -22.30 -1.32
N HIS A 211 -3.56 -22.94 -1.38
CA HIS A 211 -2.26 -22.28 -1.41
C HIS A 211 -1.47 -22.70 -2.65
N LEU A 212 -1.09 -21.72 -3.45
CA LEU A 212 -0.22 -21.92 -4.62
C LEU A 212 1.17 -21.35 -4.31
N PRO A 213 2.16 -22.19 -3.96
CA PRO A 213 3.50 -21.76 -3.55
C PRO A 213 4.37 -21.38 -4.76
N VAL A 214 4.03 -20.27 -5.39
CA VAL A 214 4.73 -19.79 -6.60
C VAL A 214 6.21 -19.53 -6.33
N LYS A 215 7.09 -19.89 -7.26
CA LYS A 215 8.50 -19.50 -7.20
C LYS A 215 8.63 -17.97 -7.34
N PRO A 216 9.49 -17.29 -6.55
CA PRO A 216 9.75 -15.87 -6.71
C PRO A 216 10.12 -15.50 -8.15
N GLY A 217 9.40 -14.51 -8.73
CA GLY A 217 9.59 -14.05 -10.11
C GLY A 217 8.81 -14.83 -11.17
N PHE A 218 8.00 -15.81 -10.79
CA PHE A 218 7.22 -16.63 -11.71
C PHE A 218 5.70 -16.45 -11.58
N ASP A 219 5.27 -15.33 -11.09
CA ASP A 219 3.84 -14.98 -10.98
C ASP A 219 3.16 -14.94 -12.35
N ILE A 220 3.84 -14.39 -13.38
CA ILE A 220 3.30 -14.29 -14.74
C ILE A 220 3.01 -15.67 -15.33
N PRO A 221 3.95 -16.64 -15.35
CA PRO A 221 3.63 -18.00 -15.78
C PRO A 221 2.44 -18.61 -15.04
N LEU A 222 2.36 -18.46 -13.71
CA LEU A 222 1.25 -18.99 -12.95
C LEU A 222 -0.08 -18.38 -13.39
N LEU A 223 -0.15 -17.05 -13.46
CA LEU A 223 -1.37 -16.35 -13.85
C LEU A 223 -1.77 -16.63 -15.29
N ASN A 224 -0.79 -16.83 -16.19
CA ASN A 224 -1.07 -17.29 -17.55
C ASN A 224 -1.69 -18.68 -17.57
N ALA A 225 -1.16 -19.62 -16.77
CA ALA A 225 -1.75 -20.97 -16.67
C ALA A 225 -3.18 -20.92 -16.16
N VAL A 226 -3.43 -20.20 -15.05
CA VAL A 226 -4.79 -20.02 -14.50
C VAL A 226 -5.73 -19.39 -15.53
N SER A 227 -5.31 -18.32 -16.21
CA SER A 227 -6.15 -17.68 -17.23
C SER A 227 -6.46 -18.62 -18.40
N LYS A 228 -5.49 -19.45 -18.80
CA LYS A 228 -5.69 -20.44 -19.85
C LYS A 228 -6.72 -21.50 -19.45
N VAL A 229 -6.65 -22.00 -18.22
CA VAL A 229 -7.66 -22.96 -17.67
C VAL A 229 -9.05 -22.34 -17.70
N ILE A 230 -9.21 -21.09 -17.23
CA ILE A 230 -10.49 -20.38 -17.25
C ILE A 230 -11.07 -20.30 -18.66
N LEU A 231 -10.23 -20.00 -19.66
CA LEU A 231 -10.66 -19.91 -21.06
C LEU A 231 -11.01 -21.28 -21.64
N GLU A 232 -10.21 -22.32 -21.41
CA GLU A 232 -10.42 -23.66 -21.97
C GLU A 232 -11.64 -24.37 -21.36
N GLU A 233 -11.93 -24.12 -20.09
CA GLU A 233 -13.08 -24.70 -19.39
C GLU A 233 -14.36 -23.87 -19.55
N GLY A 234 -14.30 -22.73 -20.26
CA GLY A 234 -15.45 -21.87 -20.49
C GLY A 234 -16.02 -21.24 -19.21
N LEU A 235 -15.15 -20.89 -18.26
CA LEU A 235 -15.49 -20.31 -16.96
C LEU A 235 -15.57 -18.77 -17.01
N THR A 236 -15.57 -18.18 -18.22
CA THR A 236 -15.67 -16.75 -18.45
C THR A 236 -17.12 -16.24 -18.31
N ASP A 237 -17.28 -15.04 -17.78
CA ASP A 237 -18.54 -14.30 -17.84
C ASP A 237 -18.64 -13.59 -19.22
N GLU A 238 -19.22 -14.28 -20.20
CA GLU A 238 -19.35 -13.80 -21.57
C GLU A 238 -20.10 -12.45 -21.63
N ALA A 239 -21.15 -12.26 -20.84
CA ALA A 239 -21.92 -11.04 -20.83
C ALA A 239 -21.11 -9.84 -20.30
N PHE A 240 -20.26 -10.08 -19.32
CA PHE A 240 -19.32 -9.06 -18.81
C PHE A 240 -18.26 -8.74 -19.87
N LEU A 241 -17.67 -9.76 -20.49
CA LEU A 241 -16.64 -9.58 -21.51
C LEU A 241 -17.18 -8.76 -22.69
N GLU A 242 -18.34 -9.11 -23.22
CA GLU A 242 -18.97 -8.40 -24.35
C GLU A 242 -19.31 -6.93 -24.05
N THR A 243 -19.68 -6.61 -22.80
CA THR A 243 -20.21 -5.28 -22.47
C THR A 243 -19.24 -4.37 -21.78
N ARG A 244 -18.14 -4.90 -21.22
CA ARG A 244 -17.23 -4.18 -20.30
C ARG A 244 -15.76 -4.26 -20.67
N VAL A 245 -15.36 -5.15 -21.58
CA VAL A 245 -13.96 -5.39 -21.89
C VAL A 245 -13.68 -5.16 -23.36
N ASP A 246 -12.70 -4.30 -23.64
CA ASP A 246 -12.18 -4.11 -24.99
C ASP A 246 -10.99 -5.03 -25.24
N GLY A 247 -10.85 -5.54 -26.48
CA GLY A 247 -9.68 -6.31 -26.90
C GLY A 247 -9.69 -7.79 -26.46
N VAL A 248 -10.86 -8.36 -26.18
CA VAL A 248 -11.03 -9.78 -25.77
C VAL A 248 -10.45 -10.72 -26.80
N GLU A 249 -10.62 -10.47 -28.11
CA GLU A 249 -10.07 -11.32 -29.17
C GLU A 249 -8.53 -11.42 -29.10
N ALA A 250 -7.84 -10.27 -29.02
CA ALA A 250 -6.39 -10.23 -28.93
C ALA A 250 -5.86 -10.87 -27.64
N PHE A 251 -6.60 -10.73 -26.55
CA PHE A 251 -6.31 -11.40 -25.27
C PHE A 251 -6.42 -12.92 -25.43
N THR A 252 -7.49 -13.41 -26.02
CA THR A 252 -7.71 -14.85 -26.22
C THR A 252 -6.67 -15.44 -27.16
N GLU A 253 -6.35 -14.76 -28.28
CA GLU A 253 -5.30 -15.18 -29.22
C GLU A 253 -3.91 -15.35 -28.56
N PHE A 254 -3.56 -14.45 -27.62
CA PHE A 254 -2.32 -14.60 -26.84
C PHE A 254 -2.26 -15.95 -26.12
N PHE A 255 -3.38 -16.40 -25.55
CA PHE A 255 -3.45 -17.65 -24.78
C PHE A 255 -3.44 -18.90 -25.66
N ASP A 256 -3.61 -18.82 -26.98
CA ASP A 256 -3.46 -19.96 -27.87
C ASP A 256 -2.05 -20.59 -27.79
N SER A 257 -1.04 -19.78 -27.51
CA SER A 257 0.35 -20.22 -27.35
C SER A 257 0.71 -20.69 -25.93
N VAL A 258 -0.17 -20.49 -24.95
CA VAL A 258 0.09 -20.84 -23.55
C VAL A 258 -0.23 -22.31 -23.31
N VAL A 259 0.75 -23.05 -22.79
CA VAL A 259 0.60 -24.45 -22.35
C VAL A 259 0.49 -24.46 -20.83
N VAL A 260 -0.64 -24.91 -20.30
CA VAL A 260 -0.95 -24.89 -18.85
C VAL A 260 0.14 -25.60 -18.05
N ASP A 261 0.43 -26.87 -18.40
CA ASP A 261 1.40 -27.70 -17.71
C ASP A 261 2.81 -27.08 -17.63
N ASP A 262 3.27 -26.50 -18.75
CA ASP A 262 4.60 -25.91 -18.81
C ASP A 262 4.69 -24.66 -17.93
N ASN A 263 3.68 -23.82 -17.99
CA ASN A 263 3.61 -22.59 -17.19
C ASN A 263 3.45 -22.87 -15.69
N ALA A 264 2.63 -23.84 -15.31
CA ALA A 264 2.46 -24.27 -13.92
C ALA A 264 3.80 -24.82 -13.35
N ARG A 265 4.44 -25.76 -14.06
CA ARG A 265 5.74 -26.31 -13.65
C ARG A 265 6.84 -25.26 -13.60
N LEU A 266 6.86 -24.31 -14.54
CA LEU A 266 7.79 -23.17 -14.53
C LEU A 266 7.58 -22.33 -13.26
N ALA A 267 6.33 -22.08 -12.89
CA ALA A 267 5.95 -21.39 -11.67
C ALA A 267 6.23 -22.19 -10.39
N GLY A 268 6.48 -23.49 -10.51
CA GLY A 268 6.73 -24.39 -9.39
C GLY A 268 5.47 -24.93 -8.72
N VAL A 269 4.34 -24.85 -9.39
CA VAL A 269 3.03 -25.33 -8.95
C VAL A 269 2.69 -26.61 -9.71
N ASP A 270 2.05 -27.58 -9.06
CA ASP A 270 1.55 -28.76 -9.74
C ASP A 270 0.38 -28.36 -10.66
N PRO A 271 0.38 -28.74 -11.96
CA PRO A 271 -0.76 -28.45 -12.84
C PRO A 271 -2.11 -28.95 -12.33
N ALA A 272 -2.11 -29.99 -11.49
CA ALA A 272 -3.32 -30.54 -10.90
C ALA A 272 -3.93 -29.66 -9.79
N ASP A 273 -3.18 -28.66 -9.32
CA ASP A 273 -3.63 -27.71 -8.29
C ASP A 273 -4.28 -26.44 -8.90
N LEU A 274 -4.27 -26.34 -10.24
CA LEU A 274 -4.89 -25.22 -10.98
C LEU A 274 -6.32 -25.54 -11.38
#